data_77a8589bd6461df335a8276628da91c4
#
_entry.id   77a8589bd6461df335a8276628da91c4
#
_cell.length_a   1.000
_cell.length_b   1.000
_cell.length_c   1.000
_cell.angle_alpha   90.00
_cell.angle_beta   90.00
_cell.angle_gamma   90.00
#
_symmetry.space_group_name_H-M   'P 1'
#
loop_
_entity.id
_entity.type
_entity.pdbx_description
1 polymer ?
#
loop_
_entity_poly.entity_id
_entity_poly.type
_entity_poly.pdbx_seq_one_letter_code
_entity_poly.pdbx_strand_id
1 'polypeptide(L)'
;LLCSGKKVDIVKKGQKRPKVNLSELQEFLKVARGESPADVLLRGCQVVDVFTGEVRCANVAIKGTHIAGVGTGYTRAKTVVDIPGQYVAPGFIEGHIHIESSLLSVGEFIRLCLINGTTTVVIDPHEIANVLGVKGIEYIIRASRNMPVDVMIMVPSCVPATVMESSGAKLGLKEVAKLLNHDRVIGLAEVMNYPGVILGDAELLGKLELARRAGKLIDGHCPGLTGLLLQAYVASGIGSDHESVGPQEMREKLRAGMRIFIREGSAAHNLTSLLPIVNDFNLRRCSLVSDDRDPRDLLFDGHLNAVLQRAINAGVNPVAAIQMVTLNPAEYFRFYDRGAVAPGLRADLVVLESLSELQVRMVFKDGRLVARNAEVLVKLPMIDDRQTRNTVRLKKIGIKDFAIKAEGELCNVIRIIPGQIITERHVQPATIQKGLVVADTGRDLLKIAVIERHRRTGRMGKGLVAGFGLKKGALATTVAHDAHNIIVVGTNDRDMLVAVRTLEKMGGGYVAVADGKVAAALALPIAGLMSDQPARTVVAGLKKLLEKAHTWGCRLDNPFITLSFLALPVIPELKITDQGLIDVNRFQPMGLFVEK
;
A
#
# COMPACT_ATOMS: atom_id res chain seq x y z
N LEU A 1 30.75 -39.89 11.27
CA LEU A 1 29.74 -40.62 10.47
C LEU A 1 29.33 -39.77 9.31
N LEU A 2 29.85 -40.12 8.13
CA LEU A 2 29.60 -39.48 6.83
C LEU A 2 28.17 -39.81 6.39
N CYS A 3 27.36 -38.76 6.14
CA CYS A 3 26.13 -38.90 5.37
C CYS A 3 26.24 -38.05 4.09
N SER A 4 26.09 -38.79 3.01
CA SER A 4 26.18 -38.40 1.61
C SER A 4 25.38 -37.16 1.25
N GLY A 5 26.10 -36.05 0.98
CA GLY A 5 25.53 -34.85 0.43
C GLY A 5 25.21 -34.99 -1.06
N LYS A 6 23.95 -35.07 -1.42
CA LYS A 6 23.51 -34.71 -2.77
C LYS A 6 23.61 -33.18 -2.90
N LYS A 7 24.62 -32.73 -3.63
CA LYS A 7 24.69 -31.33 -4.12
C LYS A 7 23.46 -31.10 -5.00
N VAL A 8 22.54 -30.34 -4.50
CA VAL A 8 21.52 -29.72 -5.34
C VAL A 8 22.22 -28.54 -6.02
N ASP A 9 22.56 -28.70 -7.28
CA ASP A 9 23.04 -27.60 -8.12
C ASP A 9 21.92 -26.56 -8.24
N ILE A 10 21.97 -25.53 -7.39
CA ILE A 10 21.18 -24.33 -7.56
C ILE A 10 21.86 -23.55 -8.67
N VAL A 11 21.44 -23.81 -9.92
CA VAL A 11 21.78 -22.96 -11.06
C VAL A 11 21.26 -21.58 -10.72
N LYS A 12 22.17 -20.67 -10.40
CA LYS A 12 21.91 -19.22 -10.38
C LYS A 12 21.44 -18.82 -11.79
N LYS A 13 20.13 -18.84 -12.04
CA LYS A 13 19.53 -18.08 -13.11
C LYS A 13 19.61 -16.61 -12.71
N GLY A 14 20.80 -16.01 -12.87
CA GLY A 14 20.96 -14.58 -12.85
C GLY A 14 20.01 -13.99 -13.88
N GLN A 15 19.44 -12.84 -13.57
CA GLN A 15 18.74 -12.02 -14.56
C GLN A 15 19.58 -12.06 -15.83
N LYS A 16 19.04 -12.64 -16.92
CA LYS A 16 19.69 -12.59 -18.21
C LYS A 16 19.75 -11.11 -18.57
N ARG A 17 20.93 -10.49 -18.37
CA ARG A 17 21.18 -9.20 -19.00
C ARG A 17 20.82 -9.40 -20.47
N PRO A 18 20.00 -8.51 -21.05
CA PRO A 18 19.70 -8.58 -22.47
C PRO A 18 21.06 -8.66 -23.20
N LYS A 19 21.19 -9.58 -24.17
CA LYS A 19 22.40 -9.65 -25.01
C LYS A 19 22.52 -8.30 -25.68
N VAL A 20 23.47 -7.48 -25.24
CA VAL A 20 23.73 -6.19 -25.86
C VAL A 20 24.18 -6.51 -27.30
N ASN A 21 23.39 -6.10 -28.26
CA ASN A 21 23.80 -6.16 -29.65
C ASN A 21 24.96 -5.17 -29.82
N LEU A 22 26.14 -5.67 -30.20
CA LEU A 22 27.33 -4.84 -30.32
C LEU A 22 27.08 -3.63 -31.26
N SER A 23 26.35 -3.80 -32.36
CA SER A 23 26.02 -2.71 -33.28
C SER A 23 25.12 -1.65 -32.60
N GLU A 24 24.15 -2.05 -31.78
CA GLU A 24 23.30 -1.12 -31.05
C GLU A 24 24.12 -0.32 -30.01
N LEU A 25 25.06 -0.98 -29.32
CA LEU A 25 25.95 -0.30 -28.40
C LEU A 25 26.87 0.69 -29.12
N GLN A 26 27.40 0.32 -30.28
CA GLN A 26 28.23 1.22 -31.09
C GLN A 26 27.44 2.46 -31.54
N GLU A 27 26.20 2.31 -31.99
CA GLU A 27 25.33 3.44 -32.37
C GLU A 27 24.98 4.30 -31.14
N PHE A 28 24.71 3.67 -29.98
CA PHE A 28 24.47 4.39 -28.74
C PHE A 28 25.68 5.26 -28.36
N LEU A 29 26.90 4.71 -28.45
CA LEU A 29 28.15 5.42 -28.14
C LEU A 29 28.42 6.58 -29.13
N LYS A 30 28.05 6.48 -30.41
CA LYS A 30 28.14 7.62 -31.35
C LYS A 30 27.23 8.78 -30.90
N VAL A 31 26.02 8.48 -30.42
CA VAL A 31 25.13 9.51 -29.86
C VAL A 31 25.74 10.10 -28.58
N ALA A 32 26.27 9.25 -27.70
CA ALA A 32 26.89 9.69 -26.45
C ALA A 32 28.10 10.61 -26.68
N ARG A 33 28.85 10.41 -27.78
CA ARG A 33 29.95 11.31 -28.18
C ARG A 33 29.50 12.53 -28.99
N GLY A 34 28.17 12.68 -29.27
CA GLY A 34 27.63 13.77 -30.08
C GLY A 34 27.89 13.62 -31.59
N GLU A 35 28.42 12.50 -32.07
CA GLU A 35 28.70 12.22 -33.49
C GLU A 35 27.41 11.96 -34.30
N SER A 36 26.44 11.27 -33.69
CA SER A 36 25.13 10.98 -34.27
C SER A 36 24.01 11.69 -33.53
N PRO A 37 22.89 12.02 -34.20
CA PRO A 37 21.75 12.65 -33.55
C PRO A 37 21.08 11.70 -32.57
N ALA A 38 20.59 12.22 -31.45
CA ALA A 38 19.74 11.49 -30.50
C ALA A 38 18.35 11.17 -31.11
N ASP A 39 17.62 10.25 -30.53
CA ASP A 39 16.21 10.04 -30.92
C ASP A 39 15.32 11.15 -30.35
N VAL A 40 15.55 11.53 -29.08
CA VAL A 40 14.88 12.66 -28.42
C VAL A 40 15.92 13.53 -27.72
N LEU A 41 15.77 14.84 -27.79
CA LEU A 41 16.58 15.82 -27.06
C LEU A 41 15.66 16.71 -26.22
N LEU A 42 15.80 16.67 -24.90
CA LEU A 42 15.23 17.67 -24.01
C LEU A 42 16.21 18.83 -23.96
N ARG A 43 15.78 20.01 -24.45
CA ARG A 43 16.68 21.13 -24.70
C ARG A 43 16.38 22.31 -23.76
N GLY A 44 17.45 22.91 -23.21
CA GLY A 44 17.37 24.12 -22.38
C GLY A 44 16.86 23.88 -20.96
N CYS A 45 16.92 22.66 -20.46
CA CYS A 45 16.39 22.32 -19.14
C CYS A 45 17.36 22.54 -17.99
N GLN A 46 16.82 22.60 -16.78
CA GLN A 46 17.52 22.53 -15.53
C GLN A 46 17.54 21.05 -15.07
N VAL A 47 18.68 20.39 -15.16
CA VAL A 47 18.79 18.97 -14.75
C VAL A 47 19.03 18.88 -13.25
N VAL A 48 18.16 18.13 -12.56
CA VAL A 48 18.31 17.80 -11.14
C VAL A 48 19.30 16.64 -11.00
N ASP A 49 20.50 16.95 -10.51
CA ASP A 49 21.56 15.96 -10.30
C ASP A 49 21.51 15.42 -8.87
N VAL A 50 20.92 14.25 -8.71
CA VAL A 50 20.74 13.59 -7.40
C VAL A 50 22.04 12.93 -6.89
N PHE A 51 23.11 12.87 -7.69
CA PHE A 51 24.42 12.37 -7.25
C PHE A 51 25.23 13.45 -6.52
N THR A 52 25.16 14.70 -7.02
CA THR A 52 25.96 15.82 -6.52
C THR A 52 25.15 16.82 -5.69
N GLY A 53 23.81 16.74 -5.73
CA GLY A 53 22.92 17.69 -5.06
C GLY A 53 22.73 19.01 -5.82
N GLU A 54 23.18 19.09 -7.08
CA GLU A 54 23.20 20.29 -7.90
C GLU A 54 22.00 20.36 -8.86
N VAL A 55 21.69 21.59 -9.28
CA VAL A 55 20.81 21.84 -10.43
C VAL A 55 21.64 22.58 -11.49
N ARG A 56 21.72 22.04 -12.69
CA ARG A 56 22.55 22.60 -13.75
C ARG A 56 21.82 22.70 -15.08
N CYS A 57 22.07 23.78 -15.82
CA CYS A 57 21.56 23.95 -17.17
C CYS A 57 22.25 22.93 -18.11
N ALA A 58 21.45 22.06 -18.76
CA ALA A 58 21.95 21.07 -19.69
C ALA A 58 20.86 20.61 -20.65
N ASN A 59 21.25 19.91 -21.71
CA ASN A 59 20.35 19.15 -22.57
C ASN A 59 20.46 17.67 -22.23
N VAL A 60 19.36 16.91 -22.36
CA VAL A 60 19.34 15.46 -22.13
C VAL A 60 19.11 14.76 -23.48
N ALA A 61 20.13 14.04 -23.95
CA ALA A 61 20.07 13.27 -25.18
C ALA A 61 19.63 11.84 -24.90
N ILE A 62 18.57 11.38 -25.54
CA ILE A 62 17.98 10.06 -25.35
C ILE A 62 18.15 9.24 -26.63
N LYS A 63 18.64 8.00 -26.49
CA LYS A 63 18.72 7.01 -27.57
C LYS A 63 18.00 5.73 -27.18
N GLY A 64 16.97 5.38 -27.94
CA GLY A 64 16.10 4.26 -27.59
C GLY A 64 15.45 4.47 -26.23
N THR A 65 15.72 3.55 -25.29
CA THR A 65 15.15 3.59 -23.94
C THR A 65 16.07 4.22 -22.89
N HIS A 66 17.28 4.67 -23.28
CA HIS A 66 18.32 5.11 -22.35
C HIS A 66 18.79 6.54 -22.61
N ILE A 67 19.28 7.17 -21.58
CA ILE A 67 19.96 8.47 -21.64
C ILE A 67 21.33 8.24 -22.25
N ALA A 68 21.60 8.82 -23.42
CA ALA A 68 22.91 8.74 -24.08
C ALA A 68 23.89 9.74 -23.49
N GLY A 69 23.41 10.92 -23.08
CA GLY A 69 24.27 11.94 -22.50
C GLY A 69 23.49 13.12 -21.93
N VAL A 70 24.17 13.87 -21.05
CA VAL A 70 23.66 15.07 -20.40
C VAL A 70 24.71 16.17 -20.51
N GLY A 71 24.37 17.28 -21.16
CA GLY A 71 25.29 18.41 -21.36
C GLY A 71 24.85 19.36 -22.47
N THR A 72 25.41 20.54 -22.50
CA THR A 72 25.07 21.59 -23.49
C THR A 72 25.54 21.24 -24.93
N GLY A 73 26.51 20.33 -25.07
CA GLY A 73 27.06 19.90 -26.37
C GLY A 73 26.11 19.06 -27.23
N TYR A 74 25.03 18.52 -26.66
CA TYR A 74 24.02 17.79 -27.43
C TYR A 74 23.05 18.76 -28.09
N THR A 75 23.09 18.87 -29.42
CA THR A 75 22.29 19.86 -30.18
C THR A 75 21.44 19.23 -31.29
N ARG A 76 21.65 17.94 -31.61
CA ARG A 76 20.98 17.27 -32.73
C ARG A 76 20.18 16.08 -32.26
N ALA A 77 18.90 16.02 -32.69
CA ALA A 77 18.02 14.87 -32.48
C ALA A 77 16.97 14.77 -33.58
N LYS A 78 16.32 13.58 -33.66
CA LYS A 78 15.13 13.40 -34.51
C LYS A 78 13.94 14.19 -34.00
N THR A 79 13.77 14.25 -32.69
CA THR A 79 12.73 15.02 -32.01
C THR A 79 13.37 15.91 -30.95
N VAL A 80 13.10 17.21 -31.02
CA VAL A 80 13.53 18.16 -29.99
C VAL A 80 12.33 18.59 -29.19
N VAL A 81 12.44 18.53 -27.88
CA VAL A 81 11.46 19.03 -26.92
C VAL A 81 12.08 20.21 -26.18
N ASP A 82 11.64 21.40 -26.55
CA ASP A 82 12.10 22.64 -25.91
C ASP A 82 11.39 22.86 -24.58
N ILE A 83 12.19 22.92 -23.52
CA ILE A 83 11.70 23.09 -22.14
C ILE A 83 12.60 24.09 -21.38
N PRO A 84 12.74 25.33 -21.90
CA PRO A 84 13.63 26.32 -21.30
C PRO A 84 13.21 26.64 -19.87
N GLY A 85 14.16 26.51 -18.94
CA GLY A 85 13.95 26.81 -17.53
C GLY A 85 13.18 25.76 -16.73
N GLN A 86 12.57 24.77 -17.38
CA GLN A 86 11.90 23.67 -16.67
C GLN A 86 12.92 22.66 -16.13
N TYR A 87 12.54 21.95 -15.08
CA TYR A 87 13.42 21.00 -14.40
C TYR A 87 13.21 19.58 -14.92
N VAL A 88 14.30 18.87 -15.18
CA VAL A 88 14.28 17.44 -15.51
C VAL A 88 14.84 16.66 -14.33
N ALA A 89 13.99 15.85 -13.72
CA ALA A 89 14.33 14.94 -12.64
C ALA A 89 14.19 13.48 -13.07
N PRO A 90 14.79 12.51 -12.36
CA PRO A 90 14.49 11.10 -12.57
C PRO A 90 13.02 10.82 -12.31
N GLY A 91 12.43 9.83 -12.99
CA GLY A 91 11.10 9.33 -12.68
C GLY A 91 11.01 8.82 -11.25
N PHE A 92 9.93 9.18 -10.56
CA PHE A 92 9.77 8.83 -9.15
C PHE A 92 9.56 7.33 -8.98
N ILE A 93 10.09 6.79 -7.88
CA ILE A 93 10.02 5.39 -7.49
C ILE A 93 9.29 5.31 -6.16
N GLU A 94 8.07 4.80 -6.17
CA GLU A 94 7.33 4.45 -4.96
C GLU A 94 7.93 3.19 -4.35
N GLY A 95 8.46 3.31 -3.13
CA GLY A 95 9.18 2.23 -2.47
C GLY A 95 8.29 1.27 -1.68
N HIS A 96 7.06 1.68 -1.33
CA HIS A 96 6.14 0.83 -0.58
C HIS A 96 4.70 1.34 -0.70
N ILE A 97 3.83 0.52 -1.29
CA ILE A 97 2.41 0.85 -1.45
C ILE A 97 1.55 -0.42 -1.61
N HIS A 98 0.28 -0.31 -1.21
CA HIS A 98 -0.79 -1.27 -1.47
C HIS A 98 -1.73 -0.69 -2.52
N ILE A 99 -1.73 -1.26 -3.74
CA ILE A 99 -2.61 -0.76 -4.82
C ILE A 99 -4.08 -0.84 -4.40
N GLU A 100 -4.43 -1.89 -3.68
CA GLU A 100 -5.78 -2.20 -3.22
C GLU A 100 -6.36 -1.09 -2.33
N SER A 101 -5.54 -0.48 -1.48
CA SER A 101 -5.95 0.64 -0.60
C SER A 101 -6.43 1.86 -1.38
N SER A 102 -6.01 2.00 -2.64
CA SER A 102 -6.53 3.02 -3.55
C SER A 102 -7.96 2.76 -4.01
N LEU A 103 -8.52 1.57 -3.78
CA LEU A 103 -9.80 1.10 -4.27
C LEU A 103 -9.92 1.09 -5.81
N LEU A 104 -8.84 1.31 -6.52
CA LEU A 104 -8.79 1.43 -7.98
C LEU A 104 -8.26 0.16 -8.63
N SER A 105 -8.71 -0.13 -9.84
CA SER A 105 -8.06 -1.16 -10.64
C SER A 105 -6.60 -0.82 -10.90
N VAL A 106 -5.77 -1.84 -11.15
CA VAL A 106 -4.33 -1.65 -11.46
C VAL A 106 -4.10 -0.63 -12.58
N GLY A 107 -4.93 -0.67 -13.63
CA GLY A 107 -4.80 0.27 -14.75
C GLY A 107 -5.10 1.72 -14.38
N GLU A 108 -6.14 1.94 -13.58
CA GLU A 108 -6.52 3.29 -13.14
C GLU A 108 -5.53 3.85 -12.10
N PHE A 109 -5.03 3.01 -11.18
CA PHE A 109 -3.94 3.37 -10.29
C PHE A 109 -2.68 3.79 -11.07
N ILE A 110 -2.26 3.00 -12.05
CA ILE A 110 -1.10 3.31 -12.91
C ILE A 110 -1.31 4.62 -13.68
N ARG A 111 -2.52 4.87 -14.16
CA ARG A 111 -2.85 6.14 -14.82
C ARG A 111 -2.56 7.34 -13.90
N LEU A 112 -2.98 7.26 -12.64
CA LEU A 112 -2.73 8.31 -11.65
C LEU A 112 -1.24 8.41 -11.27
N CYS A 113 -0.53 7.29 -11.16
CA CYS A 113 0.92 7.30 -10.96
C CYS A 113 1.65 8.08 -12.05
N LEU A 114 1.32 7.79 -13.34
CA LEU A 114 1.96 8.42 -14.49
C LEU A 114 1.81 9.94 -14.49
N ILE A 115 0.58 10.43 -14.35
CA ILE A 115 0.35 11.88 -14.40
C ILE A 115 1.00 12.63 -13.24
N ASN A 116 1.38 11.91 -12.18
CA ASN A 116 2.06 12.43 -11.00
C ASN A 116 3.58 12.12 -10.97
N GLY A 117 4.15 11.65 -12.10
CA GLY A 117 5.59 11.48 -12.25
C GLY A 117 6.16 10.16 -11.73
N THR A 118 5.33 9.25 -11.22
CA THR A 118 5.81 7.95 -10.74
C THR A 118 5.93 6.97 -11.91
N THR A 119 7.14 6.44 -12.11
CA THR A 119 7.47 5.54 -13.23
C THR A 119 7.79 4.11 -12.77
N THR A 120 7.99 3.92 -11.48
CA THR A 120 8.22 2.60 -10.86
C THR A 120 7.49 2.56 -9.51
N VAL A 121 6.85 1.44 -9.20
CA VAL A 121 6.22 1.17 -7.91
C VAL A 121 6.64 -0.19 -7.38
N VAL A 122 6.96 -0.26 -6.09
CA VAL A 122 7.20 -1.49 -5.34
C VAL A 122 6.00 -1.74 -4.46
N ILE A 123 5.29 -2.82 -4.72
CA ILE A 123 4.02 -3.13 -4.07
C ILE A 123 4.10 -4.36 -3.18
N ASP A 124 3.35 -4.33 -2.09
CA ASP A 124 2.98 -5.50 -1.31
C ASP A 124 1.50 -5.83 -1.55
N PRO A 125 1.17 -6.86 -2.34
CA PRO A 125 -0.21 -7.22 -2.63
C PRO A 125 -0.81 -8.17 -1.56
N HIS A 126 -0.57 -7.92 -0.27
CA HIS A 126 -1.07 -8.81 0.80
C HIS A 126 -2.60 -8.73 0.94
N GLU A 127 -3.20 -7.61 0.62
CA GLU A 127 -4.64 -7.39 0.66
C GLU A 127 -5.38 -8.37 -0.26
N ILE A 128 -5.05 -8.36 -1.56
CA ILE A 128 -5.66 -9.31 -2.51
C ILE A 128 -5.20 -10.74 -2.25
N ALA A 129 -4.01 -10.93 -1.68
CA ALA A 129 -3.51 -12.25 -1.30
C ALA A 129 -4.32 -12.85 -0.14
N ASN A 130 -4.81 -12.06 0.80
CA ASN A 130 -5.72 -12.51 1.86
C ASN A 130 -7.07 -13.01 1.30
N VAL A 131 -7.49 -12.50 0.16
CA VAL A 131 -8.75 -12.94 -0.50
C VAL A 131 -8.53 -14.12 -1.43
N LEU A 132 -7.50 -14.07 -2.31
CA LEU A 132 -7.32 -14.97 -3.45
C LEU A 132 -6.00 -15.76 -3.42
N GLY A 133 -5.15 -15.54 -2.41
CA GLY A 133 -3.85 -16.21 -2.30
C GLY A 133 -2.93 -15.90 -3.49
N VAL A 134 -2.21 -16.92 -3.91
CA VAL A 134 -1.30 -16.85 -5.08
C VAL A 134 -2.02 -16.31 -6.32
N LYS A 135 -3.30 -16.65 -6.53
CA LYS A 135 -4.08 -16.19 -7.70
C LYS A 135 -4.27 -14.67 -7.71
N GLY A 136 -4.42 -14.05 -6.53
CA GLY A 136 -4.49 -12.59 -6.38
C GLY A 136 -3.19 -11.93 -6.79
N ILE A 137 -2.07 -12.43 -6.32
CA ILE A 137 -0.73 -11.92 -6.68
C ILE A 137 -0.47 -12.11 -8.19
N GLU A 138 -0.77 -13.29 -8.74
CA GLU A 138 -0.66 -13.57 -10.17
C GLU A 138 -1.57 -12.66 -11.02
N TYR A 139 -2.75 -12.26 -10.50
CA TYR A 139 -3.60 -11.27 -11.15
C TYR A 139 -2.88 -9.91 -11.22
N ILE A 140 -2.34 -9.39 -10.10
CA ILE A 140 -1.62 -8.11 -10.11
C ILE A 140 -0.42 -8.17 -11.08
N ILE A 141 0.33 -9.27 -11.09
CA ILE A 141 1.44 -9.48 -12.02
C ILE A 141 0.99 -9.41 -13.48
N ARG A 142 -0.14 -10.04 -13.83
CA ARG A 142 -0.69 -9.99 -15.21
C ARG A 142 -1.25 -8.61 -15.52
N ALA A 143 -2.00 -8.03 -14.61
CA ALA A 143 -2.67 -6.74 -14.77
C ALA A 143 -1.68 -5.58 -14.98
N SER A 144 -0.48 -5.69 -14.43
CA SER A 144 0.58 -4.69 -14.55
C SER A 144 1.59 -4.99 -15.67
N ARG A 145 1.37 -6.05 -16.47
CA ARG A 145 2.26 -6.38 -17.59
C ARG A 145 2.07 -5.38 -18.75
N ASN A 146 3.18 -4.93 -19.33
CA ASN A 146 3.20 -3.97 -20.44
C ASN A 146 2.52 -2.62 -20.12
N MET A 147 2.40 -2.30 -18.85
CA MET A 147 2.01 -0.96 -18.40
C MET A 147 3.18 0.00 -18.47
N PRO A 148 2.93 1.31 -18.69
CA PRO A 148 3.98 2.32 -18.74
C PRO A 148 4.46 2.78 -17.34
N VAL A 149 4.35 1.91 -16.36
CA VAL A 149 4.95 2.00 -15.02
C VAL A 149 5.48 0.61 -14.68
N ASP A 150 6.70 0.51 -14.20
CA ASP A 150 7.23 -0.76 -13.71
C ASP A 150 6.63 -1.08 -12.34
N VAL A 151 5.87 -2.16 -12.25
CA VAL A 151 5.32 -2.67 -10.98
C VAL A 151 6.17 -3.83 -10.52
N MET A 152 6.92 -3.64 -9.45
CA MET A 152 7.76 -4.64 -8.80
C MET A 152 7.02 -5.22 -7.60
N ILE A 153 7.11 -6.51 -7.40
CA ILE A 153 6.32 -7.24 -6.41
C ILE A 153 7.21 -7.65 -5.24
N MET A 154 6.77 -7.34 -4.03
CA MET A 154 7.23 -7.99 -2.81
C MET A 154 6.22 -9.08 -2.46
N VAL A 155 6.69 -10.29 -2.14
CA VAL A 155 5.80 -11.41 -1.77
C VAL A 155 5.32 -11.23 -0.34
N PRO A 156 4.00 -11.22 -0.08
CA PRO A 156 3.48 -11.09 1.28
C PRO A 156 4.05 -12.13 2.25
N SER A 157 4.50 -11.68 3.39
CA SER A 157 5.09 -12.54 4.44
C SER A 157 4.02 -13.17 5.34
N CYS A 158 2.94 -12.41 5.62
CA CYS A 158 1.92 -12.70 6.63
C CYS A 158 0.52 -12.75 5.99
N VAL A 159 0.10 -13.90 5.49
CA VAL A 159 -1.25 -14.15 4.95
C VAL A 159 -1.78 -15.45 5.53
N PRO A 160 -2.76 -15.40 6.45
CA PRO A 160 -3.29 -14.23 7.15
C PRO A 160 -2.27 -13.57 8.09
N ALA A 161 -2.58 -12.37 8.58
CA ALA A 161 -1.75 -11.66 9.55
C ALA A 161 -1.65 -12.44 10.87
N THR A 162 -2.76 -13.03 11.33
CA THR A 162 -2.83 -13.83 12.56
C THR A 162 -3.67 -15.10 12.39
N VAL A 163 -3.60 -16.00 13.37
CA VAL A 163 -4.48 -17.17 13.47
C VAL A 163 -5.86 -16.84 14.06
N MET A 164 -6.04 -15.61 14.57
CA MET A 164 -7.27 -15.14 15.22
C MET A 164 -8.29 -14.56 14.24
N GLU A 165 -8.11 -14.80 12.96
CA GLU A 165 -9.00 -14.37 11.90
C GLU A 165 -9.07 -15.42 10.78
N SER A 166 -10.16 -15.42 10.00
CA SER A 166 -10.29 -16.28 8.83
C SER A 166 -10.03 -15.48 7.56
N SER A 167 -9.03 -15.87 6.79
CA SER A 167 -8.78 -15.30 5.46
C SER A 167 -9.17 -16.24 4.33
N GLY A 168 -9.23 -15.73 3.10
CA GLY A 168 -9.53 -16.51 1.89
C GLY A 168 -8.43 -17.50 1.54
N ALA A 169 -7.20 -17.22 1.92
CA ALA A 169 -6.03 -18.05 1.62
C ALA A 169 -4.99 -18.04 2.74
N LYS A 170 -4.02 -18.93 2.63
CA LYS A 170 -2.79 -18.93 3.41
C LYS A 170 -1.60 -18.99 2.45
N LEU A 171 -0.59 -18.16 2.67
CA LEU A 171 0.70 -18.25 1.99
C LEU A 171 1.71 -18.96 2.89
N GLY A 172 1.88 -20.25 2.69
CA GLY A 172 2.90 -21.04 3.37
C GLY A 172 4.24 -21.03 2.63
N LEU A 173 5.19 -21.82 3.12
CA LEU A 173 6.54 -21.90 2.55
C LEU A 173 6.57 -22.27 1.06
N LYS A 174 5.66 -23.14 0.60
CA LYS A 174 5.57 -23.58 -0.81
C LYS A 174 5.14 -22.46 -1.74
N GLU A 175 4.11 -21.71 -1.34
CA GLU A 175 3.57 -20.59 -2.08
C GLU A 175 4.61 -19.47 -2.18
N VAL A 176 5.23 -19.11 -1.06
CA VAL A 176 6.30 -18.10 -1.01
C VAL A 176 7.49 -18.52 -1.88
N ALA A 177 7.97 -19.77 -1.78
CA ALA A 177 9.07 -20.27 -2.61
C ALA A 177 8.76 -20.20 -4.11
N LYS A 178 7.52 -20.54 -4.52
CA LYS A 178 7.06 -20.41 -5.91
C LYS A 178 7.12 -18.98 -6.40
N LEU A 179 6.59 -18.04 -5.61
CA LEU A 179 6.49 -16.63 -5.97
C LEU A 179 7.86 -15.94 -6.01
N LEU A 180 8.76 -16.25 -5.08
CA LEU A 180 10.13 -15.69 -5.05
C LEU A 180 10.94 -16.01 -6.33
N ASN A 181 10.59 -17.06 -7.07
CA ASN A 181 11.24 -17.39 -8.34
C ASN A 181 10.71 -16.59 -9.56
N HIS A 182 9.69 -15.73 -9.38
CA HIS A 182 9.17 -14.92 -10.48
C HIS A 182 10.08 -13.72 -10.75
N ASP A 183 10.31 -13.39 -12.04
CA ASP A 183 11.27 -12.34 -12.47
C ASP A 183 10.93 -10.95 -11.93
N ARG A 184 9.63 -10.63 -11.75
CA ARG A 184 9.15 -9.34 -11.22
C ARG A 184 9.05 -9.30 -9.70
N VAL A 185 9.33 -10.40 -9.04
CA VAL A 185 9.39 -10.46 -7.58
C VAL A 185 10.79 -10.10 -7.12
N ILE A 186 10.91 -9.07 -6.30
CA ILE A 186 12.19 -8.51 -5.85
C ILE A 186 12.50 -8.80 -4.38
N GLY A 187 11.51 -9.20 -3.58
CA GLY A 187 11.69 -9.46 -2.16
C GLY A 187 10.53 -10.15 -1.48
N LEU A 188 10.68 -10.33 -0.19
CA LEU A 188 9.63 -10.65 0.77
C LEU A 188 9.12 -9.32 1.35
N ALA A 189 7.82 -9.12 1.31
CA ALA A 189 7.16 -7.91 1.77
C ALA A 189 7.21 -7.77 3.30
N GLU A 190 6.68 -6.69 3.78
CA GLU A 190 6.68 -6.30 5.18
C GLU A 190 6.40 -7.47 6.14
N VAL A 191 7.32 -7.65 7.09
CA VAL A 191 7.20 -8.71 8.10
C VAL A 191 6.46 -8.17 9.31
N MET A 192 5.11 -8.09 9.19
CA MET A 192 4.21 -7.53 10.21
C MET A 192 4.20 -8.36 11.51
N ASN A 193 4.35 -9.67 11.42
CA ASN A 193 4.41 -10.54 12.59
C ASN A 193 5.81 -10.50 13.23
N TYR A 194 6.27 -9.29 13.62
CA TYR A 194 7.55 -9.14 14.32
C TYR A 194 7.63 -9.93 15.64
N PRO A 195 6.54 -10.12 16.42
CA PRO A 195 6.59 -11.03 17.58
C PRO A 195 6.96 -12.45 17.20
N GLY A 196 6.41 -12.96 16.09
CA GLY A 196 6.76 -14.29 15.58
C GLY A 196 8.24 -14.42 15.20
N VAL A 197 8.84 -13.37 14.63
CA VAL A 197 10.30 -13.34 14.35
C VAL A 197 11.08 -13.44 15.65
N ILE A 198 10.76 -12.61 16.63
CA ILE A 198 11.48 -12.52 17.91
C ILE A 198 11.34 -13.82 18.73
N LEU A 199 10.15 -14.43 18.69
CA LEU A 199 9.84 -15.66 19.42
C LEU A 199 10.28 -16.93 18.66
N GLY A 200 10.79 -16.79 17.44
CA GLY A 200 11.35 -17.93 16.69
C GLY A 200 10.30 -18.78 15.96
N ASP A 201 9.20 -18.19 15.48
CA ASP A 201 8.19 -18.92 14.68
C ASP A 201 8.83 -19.60 13.47
N ALA A 202 8.74 -20.92 13.42
CA ALA A 202 9.46 -21.73 12.44
C ALA A 202 8.97 -21.51 11.00
N GLU A 203 7.65 -21.27 10.79
CA GLU A 203 7.10 -21.04 9.46
C GLU A 203 7.55 -19.66 8.95
N LEU A 204 7.49 -18.64 9.81
CA LEU A 204 7.90 -17.29 9.45
C LEU A 204 9.41 -17.21 9.19
N LEU A 205 10.25 -17.74 10.09
CA LEU A 205 11.71 -17.83 9.89
C LEU A 205 12.06 -18.62 8.63
N GLY A 206 11.30 -19.66 8.30
CA GLY A 206 11.44 -20.38 7.06
C GLY A 206 11.20 -19.53 5.81
N LYS A 207 10.23 -18.58 5.83
CA LYS A 207 9.99 -17.63 4.73
C LYS A 207 11.16 -16.65 4.59
N LEU A 208 11.69 -16.14 5.70
CA LEU A 208 12.88 -15.26 5.69
C LEU A 208 14.06 -15.99 5.06
N GLU A 209 14.29 -17.24 5.45
CA GLU A 209 15.39 -18.05 4.90
C GLU A 209 15.21 -18.35 3.40
N LEU A 210 13.98 -18.57 2.92
CA LEU A 210 13.70 -18.72 1.49
C LEU A 210 14.05 -17.45 0.71
N ALA A 211 13.68 -16.29 1.21
CA ALA A 211 14.01 -14.99 0.58
C ALA A 211 15.53 -14.76 0.57
N ARG A 212 16.22 -15.05 1.69
CA ARG A 212 17.67 -14.94 1.82
C ARG A 212 18.41 -15.86 0.84
N ARG A 213 18.01 -17.11 0.73
CA ARG A 213 18.59 -18.07 -0.24
C ARG A 213 18.36 -17.68 -1.69
N ALA A 214 17.23 -17.05 -1.97
CA ALA A 214 16.93 -16.50 -3.30
C ALA A 214 17.71 -15.21 -3.60
N GLY A 215 18.47 -14.65 -2.65
CA GLY A 215 19.17 -13.37 -2.78
C GLY A 215 18.24 -12.17 -2.86
N LYS A 216 17.00 -12.32 -2.35
CA LYS A 216 15.95 -11.30 -2.37
C LYS A 216 15.98 -10.46 -1.11
N LEU A 217 15.42 -9.24 -1.18
CA LEU A 217 15.27 -8.34 -0.05
C LEU A 217 14.17 -8.83 0.90
N ILE A 218 14.21 -8.35 2.14
CA ILE A 218 13.18 -8.61 3.15
C ILE A 218 12.83 -7.26 3.77
N ASP A 219 11.61 -6.80 3.57
CA ASP A 219 11.12 -5.56 4.15
C ASP A 219 10.45 -5.80 5.51
N GLY A 220 10.50 -4.78 6.35
CA GLY A 220 10.00 -4.86 7.72
C GLY A 220 8.81 -3.97 7.98
N HIS A 221 8.14 -4.29 9.09
CA HIS A 221 7.01 -3.59 9.68
C HIS A 221 7.07 -3.84 11.19
N CYS A 222 7.63 -2.92 11.94
CA CYS A 222 7.86 -3.12 13.38
C CYS A 222 7.62 -1.84 14.19
N PRO A 223 6.35 -1.38 14.29
CA PRO A 223 6.01 -0.16 15.03
C PRO A 223 6.41 -0.28 16.51
N GLY A 224 7.04 0.76 17.04
CA GLY A 224 7.46 0.85 18.44
C GLY A 224 8.58 -0.09 18.87
N LEU A 225 9.13 -0.91 17.97
CA LEU A 225 10.15 -1.89 18.32
C LEU A 225 11.51 -1.22 18.53
N THR A 226 12.10 -1.42 19.71
CA THR A 226 13.37 -0.83 20.15
C THR A 226 14.22 -1.82 20.96
N GLY A 227 15.44 -1.41 21.34
CA GLY A 227 16.32 -2.17 22.24
C GLY A 227 16.72 -3.54 21.70
N LEU A 228 16.81 -4.55 22.60
CA LEU A 228 17.27 -5.90 22.23
C LEU A 228 16.31 -6.63 21.29
N LEU A 229 15.01 -6.34 21.36
CA LEU A 229 14.02 -6.95 20.47
C LEU A 229 14.19 -6.44 19.05
N LEU A 230 14.51 -5.15 18.86
CA LEU A 230 14.87 -4.60 17.56
C LEU A 230 16.14 -5.26 17.01
N GLN A 231 17.17 -5.48 17.87
CA GLN A 231 18.39 -6.17 17.43
C GLN A 231 18.10 -7.58 16.91
N ALA A 232 17.21 -8.34 17.58
CA ALA A 232 16.81 -9.67 17.14
C ALA A 232 16.07 -9.62 15.79
N TYR A 233 15.16 -8.66 15.63
CA TYR A 233 14.42 -8.47 14.38
C TYR A 233 15.36 -8.14 13.20
N VAL A 234 16.27 -7.20 13.37
CA VAL A 234 17.26 -6.82 12.33
C VAL A 234 18.23 -7.97 12.05
N ALA A 235 18.70 -8.68 13.08
CA ALA A 235 19.60 -9.82 12.93
C ALA A 235 19.00 -10.98 12.11
N SER A 236 17.67 -11.04 12.00
CA SER A 236 16.98 -12.01 11.13
C SER A 236 17.14 -11.72 9.62
N GLY A 237 17.72 -10.57 9.26
CA GLY A 237 18.00 -10.16 7.87
C GLY A 237 16.97 -9.19 7.29
N ILE A 238 16.06 -8.66 8.11
CA ILE A 238 15.08 -7.64 7.70
C ILE A 238 15.79 -6.30 7.56
N GLY A 239 15.62 -5.63 6.40
CA GLY A 239 16.46 -4.50 5.98
C GLY A 239 15.81 -3.12 6.06
N SER A 240 14.49 -3.03 6.20
CA SER A 240 13.76 -1.75 6.20
C SER A 240 12.67 -1.69 7.27
N ASP A 241 12.12 -0.50 7.48
CA ASP A 241 10.91 -0.25 8.25
C ASP A 241 10.20 1.00 7.73
N HIS A 242 8.87 0.98 7.66
CA HIS A 242 8.03 2.12 7.29
C HIS A 242 7.04 2.53 8.40
N GLU A 243 7.03 1.80 9.51
CA GLU A 243 6.08 1.98 10.63
C GLU A 243 6.63 2.85 11.77
N SER A 244 7.81 3.42 11.63
CA SER A 244 8.35 4.33 12.63
C SER A 244 7.45 5.57 12.79
N VAL A 245 7.04 5.86 14.04
CA VAL A 245 6.15 6.99 14.35
C VAL A 245 6.84 8.14 15.06
N GLY A 246 7.97 7.87 15.71
CA GLY A 246 8.68 8.84 16.54
C GLY A 246 10.17 8.96 16.23
N PRO A 247 10.76 10.15 16.54
CA PRO A 247 12.16 10.44 16.25
C PRO A 247 13.16 9.47 16.93
N GLN A 248 12.89 9.07 18.16
CA GLN A 248 13.76 8.17 18.91
C GLN A 248 13.78 6.77 18.31
N GLU A 249 12.61 6.25 17.98
CA GLU A 249 12.43 4.97 17.33
C GLU A 249 13.17 4.92 15.97
N MET A 250 12.95 5.92 15.11
CA MET A 250 13.65 6.05 13.83
C MET A 250 15.17 6.05 14.01
N ARG A 251 15.67 6.79 15.00
CA ARG A 251 17.12 6.89 15.28
C ARG A 251 17.72 5.55 15.70
N GLU A 252 17.01 4.77 16.51
CA GLU A 252 17.46 3.43 16.92
C GLU A 252 17.48 2.45 15.74
N LYS A 253 16.46 2.46 14.90
CA LYS A 253 16.38 1.62 13.68
C LYS A 253 17.49 1.98 12.68
N LEU A 254 17.77 3.27 12.47
CA LEU A 254 18.90 3.71 11.63
C LEU A 254 20.24 3.23 12.21
N ARG A 255 20.46 3.32 13.54
CA ARG A 255 21.67 2.82 14.22
C ARG A 255 21.81 1.31 14.10
N ALA A 256 20.71 0.57 14.10
CA ALA A 256 20.70 -0.87 13.87
C ALA A 256 20.97 -1.25 12.40
N GLY A 257 21.10 -0.27 11.49
CA GLY A 257 21.42 -0.48 10.08
C GLY A 257 20.21 -0.62 9.16
N MET A 258 19.00 -0.39 9.63
CA MET A 258 17.79 -0.43 8.78
C MET A 258 17.74 0.76 7.81
N ARG A 259 17.05 0.58 6.69
CA ARG A 259 16.55 1.67 5.86
C ARG A 259 15.20 2.11 6.41
N ILE A 260 14.94 3.41 6.38
CA ILE A 260 13.67 3.96 6.85
C ILE A 260 12.88 4.51 5.67
N PHE A 261 11.67 4.01 5.51
CA PHE A 261 10.71 4.55 4.59
C PHE A 261 9.78 5.47 5.38
N ILE A 262 9.96 6.78 5.19
CA ILE A 262 9.15 7.80 5.85
C ILE A 262 7.80 7.85 5.14
N ARG A 263 6.77 7.41 5.85
CA ARG A 263 5.43 7.25 5.33
C ARG A 263 4.64 8.55 5.40
N GLU A 264 3.96 8.88 4.30
CA GLU A 264 3.00 9.99 4.22
C GLU A 264 1.80 9.54 3.35
N GLY A 265 0.97 8.70 3.93
CA GLY A 265 -0.21 8.11 3.31
C GLY A 265 -1.49 8.90 3.58
N SER A 266 -2.64 8.22 3.40
CA SER A 266 -3.96 8.78 3.71
C SER A 266 -4.43 8.45 5.12
N ALA A 267 -3.95 7.35 5.69
CA ALA A 267 -4.28 6.90 7.04
C ALA A 267 -3.22 7.25 8.08
N ALA A 268 -1.95 7.37 7.67
CA ALA A 268 -0.83 7.62 8.56
C ALA A 268 0.09 8.70 8.00
N HIS A 269 0.40 9.70 8.84
CA HIS A 269 1.17 10.89 8.52
C HIS A 269 2.38 10.98 9.44
N ASN A 270 3.52 10.41 9.02
CA ASN A 270 4.73 10.36 9.85
C ASN A 270 5.83 11.33 9.39
N LEU A 271 5.66 11.97 8.24
CA LEU A 271 6.66 12.82 7.61
C LEU A 271 7.13 13.94 8.55
N THR A 272 6.22 14.73 9.10
CA THR A 272 6.58 15.89 9.94
C THR A 272 7.33 15.49 11.21
N SER A 273 7.01 14.33 11.81
CA SER A 273 7.66 13.86 13.04
C SER A 273 9.05 13.29 12.78
N LEU A 274 9.28 12.70 11.60
CA LEU A 274 10.51 11.96 11.29
C LEU A 274 11.55 12.79 10.51
N LEU A 275 11.13 13.74 9.66
CA LEU A 275 12.04 14.57 8.88
C LEU A 275 13.14 15.27 9.68
N PRO A 276 12.92 15.77 10.92
CA PRO A 276 13.97 16.40 11.71
C PRO A 276 15.15 15.48 12.07
N ILE A 277 15.00 14.15 11.87
CA ILE A 277 16.09 13.17 12.11
C ILE A 277 16.97 13.00 10.87
N VAL A 278 16.43 13.34 9.68
CA VAL A 278 17.18 13.22 8.42
C VAL A 278 18.28 14.28 8.37
N ASN A 279 19.48 13.85 8.02
CA ASN A 279 20.67 14.68 7.87
C ASN A 279 21.59 14.11 6.77
N ASP A 280 22.67 14.80 6.43
CA ASP A 280 23.58 14.42 5.34
C ASP A 280 24.17 13.00 5.48
N PHE A 281 24.35 12.50 6.71
CA PHE A 281 24.90 11.16 6.95
C PHE A 281 23.88 10.04 6.71
N ASN A 282 22.61 10.29 7.00
CA ASN A 282 21.57 9.27 6.94
C ASN A 282 20.56 9.45 5.80
N LEU A 283 20.61 10.57 5.06
CA LEU A 283 19.74 10.86 3.94
C LEU A 283 19.61 9.67 2.97
N ARG A 284 20.75 9.07 2.59
CA ARG A 284 20.76 7.92 1.67
C ARG A 284 20.17 6.64 2.24
N ARG A 285 19.86 6.61 3.52
CA ARG A 285 19.14 5.50 4.17
C ARG A 285 17.66 5.75 4.36
N CYS A 286 17.18 6.92 3.95
CA CYS A 286 15.79 7.33 4.07
C CYS A 286 15.15 7.45 2.69
N SER A 287 13.93 6.96 2.54
CA SER A 287 13.08 7.15 1.36
C SER A 287 11.73 7.69 1.80
N LEU A 288 11.05 8.43 0.92
CA LEU A 288 9.66 8.83 1.13
C LEU A 288 8.76 7.82 0.41
N VAL A 289 7.68 7.40 1.06
CA VAL A 289 6.71 6.46 0.52
C VAL A 289 5.29 6.89 0.86
N SER A 290 4.31 6.37 0.14
CA SER A 290 2.92 6.70 0.39
C SER A 290 2.17 5.68 1.23
N ASP A 291 2.54 4.40 1.18
CA ASP A 291 1.84 3.30 1.83
C ASP A 291 0.35 3.25 1.40
N ASP A 292 -0.61 3.27 2.32
CA ASP A 292 -2.04 3.33 2.02
C ASP A 292 -2.44 4.68 1.46
N ARG A 293 -2.91 4.71 0.21
CA ARG A 293 -3.30 5.95 -0.47
C ARG A 293 -4.75 5.88 -0.95
N ASP A 294 -5.59 6.76 -0.37
CA ASP A 294 -7.01 6.90 -0.73
C ASP A 294 -7.15 7.42 -2.18
N PRO A 295 -8.17 6.98 -2.95
CA PRO A 295 -8.34 7.41 -4.35
C PRO A 295 -8.63 8.90 -4.50
N ARG A 296 -9.18 9.57 -3.48
CA ARG A 296 -9.39 11.02 -3.46
C ARG A 296 -8.06 11.76 -3.44
N ASP A 297 -7.17 11.35 -2.56
CA ASP A 297 -5.84 11.96 -2.42
C ASP A 297 -5.01 11.73 -3.68
N LEU A 298 -5.05 10.50 -4.24
CA LEU A 298 -4.40 10.21 -5.52
C LEU A 298 -4.93 11.08 -6.68
N LEU A 299 -6.22 11.35 -6.70
CA LEU A 299 -6.87 12.09 -7.78
C LEU A 299 -6.67 13.60 -7.68
N PHE A 300 -6.69 14.18 -6.47
CA PHE A 300 -6.69 15.63 -6.27
C PHE A 300 -5.37 16.17 -5.74
N ASP A 301 -4.71 15.47 -4.83
CA ASP A 301 -3.43 15.93 -4.27
C ASP A 301 -2.25 15.42 -5.09
N GLY A 302 -2.35 14.20 -5.61
CA GLY A 302 -1.31 13.50 -6.35
C GLY A 302 -0.76 12.28 -5.61
N HIS A 303 0.39 11.80 -6.08
CA HIS A 303 1.10 10.63 -5.56
C HIS A 303 2.39 11.08 -4.85
N LEU A 304 3.55 10.56 -5.25
CA LEU A 304 4.84 10.98 -4.67
C LEU A 304 5.16 12.46 -4.84
N ASN A 305 4.67 13.11 -5.90
CA ASN A 305 4.80 14.57 -6.04
C ASN A 305 4.16 15.33 -4.87
N ALA A 306 3.02 14.87 -4.35
CA ALA A 306 2.39 15.47 -3.17
C ALA A 306 3.19 15.21 -1.89
N VAL A 307 3.74 14.01 -1.72
CA VAL A 307 4.62 13.67 -0.57
C VAL A 307 5.89 14.52 -0.61
N LEU A 308 6.51 14.65 -1.79
CA LEU A 308 7.66 15.53 -2.02
C LEU A 308 7.34 16.98 -1.67
N GLN A 309 6.19 17.48 -2.14
CA GLN A 309 5.78 18.86 -1.86
C GLN A 309 5.67 19.13 -0.37
N ARG A 310 5.10 18.19 0.39
CA ARG A 310 5.00 18.28 1.85
C ARG A 310 6.39 18.29 2.50
N ALA A 311 7.32 17.44 2.03
CA ALA A 311 8.70 17.42 2.54
C ALA A 311 9.45 18.74 2.27
N ILE A 312 9.30 19.30 1.08
CA ILE A 312 9.90 20.60 0.70
C ILE A 312 9.31 21.72 1.55
N ASN A 313 7.99 21.75 1.72
CA ASN A 313 7.30 22.72 2.57
C ASN A 313 7.73 22.62 4.05
N ALA A 314 8.17 21.43 4.49
CA ALA A 314 8.75 21.20 5.81
C ALA A 314 10.24 21.57 5.90
N GLY A 315 10.83 22.13 4.82
CA GLY A 315 12.21 22.65 4.79
C GLY A 315 13.26 21.70 4.25
N VAL A 316 12.88 20.54 3.69
CA VAL A 316 13.86 19.66 3.03
C VAL A 316 14.31 20.29 1.71
N ASN A 317 15.63 20.26 1.46
CA ASN A 317 16.17 20.68 0.17
C ASN A 317 15.48 19.91 -0.99
N PRO A 318 14.99 20.58 -2.04
CA PRO A 318 14.25 19.92 -3.12
C PRO A 318 15.02 18.80 -3.81
N VAL A 319 16.33 18.96 -4.04
CA VAL A 319 17.15 17.90 -4.66
C VAL A 319 17.27 16.68 -3.73
N ALA A 320 17.47 16.93 -2.44
CA ALA A 320 17.52 15.88 -1.43
C ALA A 320 16.16 15.14 -1.31
N ALA A 321 15.03 15.87 -1.35
CA ALA A 321 13.71 15.27 -1.36
C ALA A 321 13.50 14.37 -2.60
N ILE A 322 13.86 14.87 -3.80
CA ILE A 322 13.81 14.09 -5.05
C ILE A 322 14.71 12.85 -4.95
N GLN A 323 15.91 12.96 -4.37
CA GLN A 323 16.79 11.82 -4.14
C GLN A 323 16.12 10.74 -3.28
N MET A 324 15.32 11.13 -2.27
CA MET A 324 14.61 10.20 -1.38
C MET A 324 13.48 9.41 -2.08
N VAL A 325 13.01 9.82 -3.25
CA VAL A 325 12.02 9.09 -4.07
C VAL A 325 12.59 8.60 -5.41
N THR A 326 13.89 8.67 -5.61
CA THR A 326 14.53 8.26 -6.88
C THR A 326 15.74 7.38 -6.62
N LEU A 327 16.91 7.98 -6.34
CA LEU A 327 18.17 7.27 -6.13
C LEU A 327 18.14 6.34 -4.91
N ASN A 328 17.60 6.82 -3.78
CA ASN A 328 17.59 6.03 -2.54
C ASN A 328 16.80 4.73 -2.65
N PRO A 329 15.50 4.73 -3.12
CA PRO A 329 14.80 3.49 -3.36
C PRO A 329 15.44 2.66 -4.49
N ALA A 330 15.98 3.28 -5.57
CA ALA A 330 16.66 2.54 -6.62
C ALA A 330 17.86 1.75 -6.07
N GLU A 331 18.71 2.36 -5.24
CA GLU A 331 19.84 1.67 -4.60
C GLU A 331 19.39 0.56 -3.65
N TYR A 332 18.36 0.80 -2.84
CA TYR A 332 17.84 -0.20 -1.91
C TYR A 332 17.32 -1.44 -2.64
N PHE A 333 16.46 -1.23 -3.65
CA PHE A 333 15.86 -2.32 -4.43
C PHE A 333 16.80 -2.88 -5.51
N ARG A 334 18.04 -2.35 -5.60
CA ARG A 334 19.07 -2.78 -6.57
C ARG A 334 18.63 -2.56 -8.01
N PHE A 335 17.92 -1.47 -8.27
CA PHE A 335 17.58 -1.01 -9.62
C PHE A 335 18.74 -0.18 -10.16
N TYR A 336 19.78 -0.84 -10.67
CA TYR A 336 21.00 -0.18 -11.14
C TYR A 336 20.85 0.54 -12.49
N ASP A 337 19.68 0.47 -13.09
CA ASP A 337 19.36 1.02 -14.41
C ASP A 337 18.57 2.33 -14.37
N ARG A 338 18.25 2.87 -13.19
CA ARG A 338 17.37 4.05 -13.00
C ARG A 338 17.70 4.83 -11.71
N GLY A 339 16.93 5.88 -11.43
CA GLY A 339 17.03 6.67 -10.20
C GLY A 339 17.86 7.95 -10.32
N ALA A 340 18.49 8.21 -11.48
CA ALA A 340 19.20 9.45 -11.75
C ALA A 340 19.10 9.86 -13.23
N VAL A 341 19.41 11.12 -13.54
CA VAL A 341 19.54 11.62 -14.92
C VAL A 341 21.00 11.54 -15.33
N ALA A 342 21.41 10.36 -15.81
CA ALA A 342 22.82 10.10 -16.13
C ALA A 342 22.97 9.16 -17.34
N PRO A 343 24.10 9.24 -18.09
CA PRO A 343 24.35 8.37 -19.24
C PRO A 343 24.29 6.88 -18.88
N GLY A 344 23.66 6.09 -19.74
CA GLY A 344 23.51 4.65 -19.58
C GLY A 344 22.33 4.23 -18.70
N LEU A 345 21.67 5.16 -17.98
CA LEU A 345 20.45 4.87 -17.25
C LEU A 345 19.22 4.98 -18.14
N ARG A 346 18.14 4.33 -17.74
CA ARG A 346 16.84 4.41 -18.44
C ARG A 346 16.36 5.85 -18.47
N ALA A 347 15.78 6.22 -19.60
CA ALA A 347 15.17 7.53 -19.77
C ALA A 347 13.74 7.53 -19.19
N ASP A 348 13.64 7.23 -17.90
CA ASP A 348 12.46 7.40 -17.06
C ASP A 348 12.61 8.77 -16.38
N LEU A 349 11.92 9.79 -16.92
CA LEU A 349 12.17 11.18 -16.55
C LEU A 349 10.86 11.92 -16.27
N VAL A 350 10.94 12.89 -15.37
CA VAL A 350 9.86 13.81 -15.06
C VAL A 350 10.29 15.23 -15.38
N VAL A 351 9.47 15.96 -16.12
CA VAL A 351 9.63 17.41 -16.33
C VAL A 351 8.72 18.13 -15.35
N LEU A 352 9.33 18.95 -14.51
CA LEU A 352 8.67 19.78 -13.50
C LEU A 352 8.72 21.25 -13.88
N GLU A 353 7.67 22.00 -13.55
CA GLU A 353 7.61 23.44 -13.79
C GLU A 353 8.59 24.19 -12.91
N SER A 354 8.63 23.84 -11.62
CA SER A 354 9.55 24.39 -10.62
C SER A 354 9.90 23.34 -9.57
N LEU A 355 10.89 23.62 -8.73
CA LEU A 355 11.23 22.79 -7.56
C LEU A 355 10.52 23.27 -6.29
N SER A 356 9.92 24.45 -6.28
CA SER A 356 9.09 24.93 -5.18
C SER A 356 7.65 24.43 -5.26
N GLU A 357 7.14 24.27 -6.49
CA GLU A 357 5.84 23.68 -6.77
C GLU A 357 6.03 22.52 -7.75
N LEU A 358 5.95 21.30 -7.23
CA LEU A 358 6.27 20.09 -7.99
C LEU A 358 5.15 19.71 -8.97
N GLN A 359 4.77 20.66 -9.83
CA GLN A 359 3.81 20.43 -10.88
C GLN A 359 4.46 19.62 -12.02
N VAL A 360 3.97 18.40 -12.22
CA VAL A 360 4.43 17.52 -13.29
C VAL A 360 3.86 17.98 -14.63
N ARG A 361 4.75 18.33 -15.57
CA ARG A 361 4.38 18.76 -16.93
C ARG A 361 4.45 17.63 -17.94
N MET A 362 5.51 16.83 -17.87
CA MET A 362 5.69 15.70 -18.77
C MET A 362 6.30 14.52 -18.02
N VAL A 363 5.97 13.33 -18.47
CA VAL A 363 6.58 12.08 -17.98
C VAL A 363 7.07 11.30 -19.19
N PHE A 364 8.34 10.92 -19.14
CA PHE A 364 8.95 10.02 -20.09
C PHE A 364 9.15 8.66 -19.42
N LYS A 365 8.79 7.61 -20.12
CA LYS A 365 9.02 6.22 -19.73
C LYS A 365 9.73 5.50 -20.86
N ASP A 366 10.89 4.90 -20.56
CA ASP A 366 11.73 4.26 -21.58
C ASP A 366 12.00 5.19 -22.78
N GLY A 367 12.28 6.46 -22.51
CA GLY A 367 12.57 7.47 -23.53
C GLY A 367 11.36 7.96 -24.34
N ARG A 368 10.15 7.48 -24.05
CA ARG A 368 8.91 7.89 -24.74
C ARG A 368 8.10 8.81 -23.84
N LEU A 369 7.56 9.87 -24.41
CA LEU A 369 6.61 10.73 -23.73
C LEU A 369 5.30 9.95 -23.51
N VAL A 370 4.95 9.69 -22.24
CA VAL A 370 3.79 8.86 -21.86
C VAL A 370 2.68 9.66 -21.19
N ALA A 371 2.99 10.83 -20.60
CA ALA A 371 2.00 11.74 -20.03
C ALA A 371 2.43 13.20 -20.21
N ARG A 372 1.45 14.10 -20.37
CA ARG A 372 1.65 15.56 -20.47
C ARG A 372 0.46 16.27 -19.87
N ASN A 373 0.70 17.31 -19.03
CA ASN A 373 -0.34 18.15 -18.45
C ASN A 373 -1.51 17.35 -17.83
N ALA A 374 -1.17 16.36 -16.99
CA ALA A 374 -2.12 15.45 -16.33
C ALA A 374 -2.95 14.56 -17.30
N GLU A 375 -2.52 14.41 -18.55
CA GLU A 375 -3.14 13.48 -19.50
C GLU A 375 -2.17 12.36 -19.88
N VAL A 376 -2.66 11.10 -19.90
CA VAL A 376 -1.90 9.95 -20.37
C VAL A 376 -2.02 9.86 -21.89
N LEU A 377 -0.88 9.84 -22.59
CA LEU A 377 -0.80 9.88 -24.04
C LEU A 377 -0.72 8.49 -24.71
N VAL A 378 -0.59 7.45 -23.89
CA VAL A 378 -0.47 6.06 -24.37
C VAL A 378 -1.70 5.25 -23.98
N LYS A 379 -2.09 4.31 -24.84
CA LYS A 379 -3.18 3.40 -24.54
C LYS A 379 -2.74 2.39 -23.49
N LEU A 380 -3.44 2.36 -22.35
CA LEU A 380 -3.21 1.34 -21.34
C LEU A 380 -3.82 -0.01 -21.78
N PRO A 381 -3.15 -1.14 -21.51
CA PRO A 381 -3.69 -2.46 -21.80
C PRO A 381 -5.01 -2.71 -21.07
N MET A 382 -5.93 -3.41 -21.73
CA MET A 382 -7.12 -3.93 -21.06
C MET A 382 -6.76 -5.10 -20.15
N ILE A 383 -7.34 -5.09 -18.96
CA ILE A 383 -7.06 -6.07 -17.91
C ILE A 383 -8.23 -7.04 -17.80
N ASP A 384 -7.95 -8.35 -17.85
CA ASP A 384 -8.95 -9.40 -17.56
C ASP A 384 -9.01 -9.65 -16.04
N ASP A 385 -10.10 -9.22 -15.42
CA ASP A 385 -10.36 -9.34 -13.99
C ASP A 385 -11.40 -10.43 -13.63
N ARG A 386 -11.89 -11.21 -14.60
CA ARG A 386 -12.96 -12.20 -14.40
C ARG A 386 -12.65 -13.20 -13.27
N GLN A 387 -11.38 -13.56 -13.09
CA GLN A 387 -10.96 -14.52 -12.05
C GLN A 387 -10.95 -13.91 -10.64
N THR A 388 -11.06 -12.58 -10.50
CA THR A 388 -11.05 -11.87 -9.22
C THR A 388 -12.44 -11.51 -8.72
N ARG A 389 -13.47 -11.81 -9.53
CA ARG A 389 -14.87 -11.50 -9.20
C ARG A 389 -15.54 -12.60 -8.36
N ASN A 390 -16.68 -12.27 -7.77
CA ASN A 390 -17.51 -13.20 -6.99
C ASN A 390 -16.76 -13.80 -5.78
N THR A 391 -15.97 -13.00 -5.09
CA THR A 391 -15.21 -13.41 -3.91
C THR A 391 -15.97 -13.28 -2.60
N VAL A 392 -17.14 -12.63 -2.61
CA VAL A 392 -18.02 -12.53 -1.44
C VAL A 392 -18.96 -13.72 -1.43
N ARG A 393 -18.74 -14.67 -0.53
CA ARG A 393 -19.44 -15.94 -0.46
C ARG A 393 -19.94 -16.17 0.96
N LEU A 394 -21.19 -15.82 1.21
CA LEU A 394 -21.79 -15.97 2.54
C LEU A 394 -22.56 -17.30 2.69
N LYS A 395 -22.58 -17.82 3.90
CA LYS A 395 -23.64 -18.72 4.33
C LYS A 395 -24.92 -17.88 4.46
N LYS A 396 -26.09 -18.47 4.20
CA LYS A 396 -27.38 -17.76 4.36
C LYS A 396 -27.45 -17.12 5.74
N ILE A 397 -27.60 -15.79 5.76
CA ILE A 397 -27.64 -14.97 6.98
C ILE A 397 -29.03 -14.36 7.14
N GLY A 398 -29.51 -14.28 8.40
CA GLY A 398 -30.77 -13.68 8.79
C GLY A 398 -30.62 -12.67 9.92
N ILE A 399 -31.69 -11.97 10.26
CA ILE A 399 -31.67 -10.93 11.31
C ILE A 399 -31.30 -11.50 12.69
N LYS A 400 -31.68 -12.76 12.96
CA LYS A 400 -31.40 -13.43 14.24
C LYS A 400 -29.91 -13.68 14.47
N ASP A 401 -29.10 -13.75 13.40
CA ASP A 401 -27.68 -14.01 13.51
C ASP A 401 -26.94 -12.82 14.12
N PHE A 402 -27.49 -11.60 14.03
CA PHE A 402 -26.94 -10.40 14.67
C PHE A 402 -27.33 -10.27 16.16
N ALA A 403 -28.24 -11.11 16.65
CA ALA A 403 -28.63 -11.06 18.06
C ALA A 403 -27.44 -11.39 18.99
N ILE A 404 -27.29 -10.62 20.05
CA ILE A 404 -26.34 -10.84 21.13
C ILE A 404 -27.14 -11.11 22.38
N LYS A 405 -27.06 -12.33 22.95
CA LYS A 405 -27.69 -12.64 24.23
C LYS A 405 -26.99 -11.91 25.35
N ALA A 406 -27.73 -11.40 26.31
CA ALA A 406 -27.19 -10.78 27.50
C ALA A 406 -26.72 -11.88 28.49
N GLU A 407 -25.41 -12.03 28.64
CA GLU A 407 -24.77 -12.99 29.54
C GLU A 407 -24.11 -12.28 30.74
N GLY A 408 -24.22 -10.96 30.83
CA GLY A 408 -23.70 -10.10 31.87
C GLY A 408 -24.19 -8.67 31.69
N GLU A 409 -23.87 -7.81 32.66
CA GLU A 409 -24.24 -6.39 32.65
C GLU A 409 -23.15 -5.52 32.02
N LEU A 410 -21.87 -5.81 32.32
CA LEU A 410 -20.71 -5.06 31.82
C LEU A 410 -20.12 -5.70 30.59
N CYS A 411 -19.87 -4.87 29.57
CA CYS A 411 -19.30 -5.31 28.31
C CYS A 411 -17.94 -4.67 28.04
N ASN A 412 -17.08 -5.43 27.34
CA ASN A 412 -15.89 -4.93 26.68
C ASN A 412 -16.32 -4.22 25.39
N VAL A 413 -16.06 -2.94 25.27
CA VAL A 413 -16.43 -2.08 24.15
C VAL A 413 -15.17 -1.56 23.48
N ILE A 414 -15.14 -1.63 22.15
CA ILE A 414 -14.09 -1.01 21.34
C ILE A 414 -14.34 0.50 21.33
N ARG A 415 -13.44 1.28 21.92
CA ARG A 415 -13.52 2.75 21.87
C ARG A 415 -12.59 3.28 20.81
N ILE A 416 -13.16 3.98 19.83
CA ILE A 416 -12.43 4.65 18.77
C ILE A 416 -11.75 5.91 19.32
N ILE A 417 -10.49 6.12 18.93
CA ILE A 417 -9.77 7.36 19.14
C ILE A 417 -9.77 8.12 17.80
N PRO A 418 -10.44 9.28 17.71
CA PRO A 418 -10.51 10.02 16.46
C PRO A 418 -9.12 10.32 15.88
N GLY A 419 -8.94 10.10 14.57
CA GLY A 419 -7.67 10.33 13.89
C GLY A 419 -6.57 9.29 14.18
N GLN A 420 -6.91 8.19 14.86
CA GLN A 420 -5.97 7.11 15.18
C GLN A 420 -6.49 5.76 14.68
N ILE A 421 -5.56 4.85 14.35
CA ILE A 421 -5.88 3.45 14.03
C ILE A 421 -5.87 2.54 15.28
N ILE A 422 -5.26 3.01 16.37
CA ILE A 422 -5.34 2.37 17.69
C ILE A 422 -6.71 2.59 18.29
N THR A 423 -7.09 1.70 19.21
CA THR A 423 -8.36 1.76 19.94
C THR A 423 -8.09 1.56 21.43
N GLU A 424 -9.08 1.87 22.27
CA GLU A 424 -9.05 1.59 23.69
C GLU A 424 -10.07 0.50 24.05
N ARG A 425 -9.74 -0.32 25.03
CA ARG A 425 -10.71 -1.18 25.69
C ARG A 425 -11.46 -0.37 26.75
N HIS A 426 -12.77 -0.22 26.56
CA HIS A 426 -13.64 0.45 27.53
C HIS A 426 -14.66 -0.53 28.11
N VAL A 427 -14.80 -0.54 29.44
CA VAL A 427 -15.79 -1.39 30.12
C VAL A 427 -16.97 -0.52 30.56
N GLN A 428 -18.17 -0.86 30.08
CA GLN A 428 -19.39 -0.13 30.43
C GLN A 428 -20.63 -1.04 30.40
N PRO A 429 -21.74 -0.63 31.05
CA PRO A 429 -22.98 -1.39 31.03
C PRO A 429 -23.56 -1.52 29.61
N ALA A 430 -23.99 -2.73 29.24
CA ALA A 430 -24.77 -2.97 28.03
C ALA A 430 -26.20 -2.43 28.15
N THR A 431 -26.78 -1.95 27.04
CA THR A 431 -28.23 -1.69 26.97
C THR A 431 -28.93 -2.99 26.61
N ILE A 432 -29.75 -3.51 27.54
CA ILE A 432 -30.41 -4.81 27.41
C ILE A 432 -31.91 -4.60 27.23
N GLN A 433 -32.49 -5.19 26.19
CA GLN A 433 -33.92 -5.23 25.94
C GLN A 433 -34.36 -6.67 25.66
N LYS A 434 -35.33 -7.19 26.40
CA LYS A 434 -35.86 -8.57 26.26
C LYS A 434 -34.78 -9.65 26.21
N GLY A 435 -33.73 -9.51 27.08
CA GLY A 435 -32.60 -10.45 27.16
C GLY A 435 -31.59 -10.36 26.04
N LEU A 436 -31.68 -9.36 25.17
CA LEU A 436 -30.73 -9.10 24.10
C LEU A 436 -30.03 -7.76 24.30
N VAL A 437 -28.75 -7.71 23.94
CA VAL A 437 -27.99 -6.46 23.84
C VAL A 437 -28.43 -5.71 22.59
N VAL A 438 -28.79 -4.44 22.77
CA VAL A 438 -29.18 -3.53 21.70
C VAL A 438 -28.25 -2.33 21.62
N ALA A 439 -28.17 -1.69 20.45
CA ALA A 439 -27.45 -0.43 20.33
C ALA A 439 -28.14 0.69 21.12
N ASP A 440 -27.34 1.61 21.64
CA ASP A 440 -27.79 2.80 22.38
C ASP A 440 -27.16 4.04 21.77
N THR A 441 -27.89 4.68 20.86
CA THR A 441 -27.42 5.87 20.15
C THR A 441 -27.28 7.10 21.06
N GLY A 442 -27.94 7.11 22.21
CA GLY A 442 -27.78 8.17 23.23
C GLY A 442 -26.37 8.17 23.81
N ARG A 443 -25.84 6.99 24.13
CA ARG A 443 -24.49 6.78 24.68
C ARG A 443 -23.42 6.52 23.61
N ASP A 444 -23.77 6.62 22.31
CA ASP A 444 -22.91 6.24 21.18
C ASP A 444 -22.36 4.80 21.29
N LEU A 445 -23.21 3.88 21.73
CA LEU A 445 -22.89 2.46 21.86
C LEU A 445 -23.58 1.68 20.73
N LEU A 446 -22.83 1.29 19.71
CA LEU A 446 -23.34 0.65 18.52
C LEU A 446 -22.99 -0.84 18.48
N LYS A 447 -23.79 -1.62 17.76
CA LYS A 447 -23.46 -3.01 17.44
C LYS A 447 -22.46 -3.05 16.28
N ILE A 448 -21.48 -3.94 16.39
CA ILE A 448 -20.50 -4.24 15.34
C ILE A 448 -20.46 -5.74 15.11
N ALA A 449 -20.29 -6.16 13.85
CA ALA A 449 -20.09 -7.56 13.51
C ALA A 449 -19.08 -7.73 12.38
N VAL A 450 -18.28 -8.80 12.45
CA VAL A 450 -17.40 -9.26 11.37
C VAL A 450 -17.88 -10.62 10.89
N ILE A 451 -18.17 -10.74 9.60
CA ILE A 451 -18.78 -11.91 8.98
C ILE A 451 -17.80 -12.54 7.98
N GLU A 452 -17.46 -13.81 8.19
CA GLU A 452 -16.61 -14.57 7.27
C GLU A 452 -17.27 -14.63 5.87
N ARG A 453 -16.51 -14.21 4.83
CA ARG A 453 -17.00 -14.11 3.45
C ARG A 453 -16.30 -14.98 2.43
N HIS A 454 -15.35 -15.81 2.83
CA HIS A 454 -14.49 -16.56 1.90
C HIS A 454 -14.97 -17.99 1.67
N ARG A 455 -15.36 -18.70 2.74
CA ARG A 455 -15.56 -20.16 2.78
C ARG A 455 -16.98 -20.59 3.15
N ARG A 456 -17.88 -19.65 3.35
CA ARG A 456 -19.28 -19.91 3.77
C ARG A 456 -19.37 -20.67 5.10
N THR A 457 -18.48 -20.43 6.03
CA THR A 457 -18.49 -21.08 7.35
C THR A 457 -19.68 -20.65 8.19
N GLY A 458 -20.14 -19.41 7.99
CA GLY A 458 -21.16 -18.75 8.80
C GLY A 458 -20.59 -18.21 10.12
N ARG A 459 -19.27 -18.15 10.29
CA ARG A 459 -18.67 -17.48 11.45
C ARG A 459 -19.00 -16.01 11.43
N MET A 460 -19.31 -15.49 12.61
CA MET A 460 -19.64 -14.09 12.83
C MET A 460 -19.19 -13.68 14.23
N GLY A 461 -18.15 -12.88 14.31
CA GLY A 461 -17.77 -12.19 15.52
C GLY A 461 -18.71 -11.01 15.75
N LYS A 462 -19.17 -10.81 17.00
CA LYS A 462 -20.09 -9.75 17.39
C LYS A 462 -19.55 -9.00 18.58
N GLY A 463 -19.77 -7.69 18.60
CA GLY A 463 -19.29 -6.82 19.66
C GLY A 463 -20.05 -5.51 19.74
N LEU A 464 -19.49 -4.63 20.57
CA LEU A 464 -19.96 -3.26 20.74
C LEU A 464 -18.82 -2.30 20.46
N VAL A 465 -19.16 -1.16 19.86
CA VAL A 465 -18.20 -0.10 19.54
C VAL A 465 -18.78 1.27 19.90
N ALA A 466 -17.91 2.18 20.33
CA ALA A 466 -18.22 3.57 20.63
C ALA A 466 -17.27 4.50 19.87
N GLY A 467 -17.75 5.69 19.49
CA GLY A 467 -16.96 6.73 18.81
C GLY A 467 -17.41 7.02 17.37
N PHE A 468 -18.41 6.29 16.83
CA PHE A 468 -18.96 6.59 15.51
C PHE A 468 -19.93 7.79 15.50
N GLY A 469 -20.73 7.94 16.55
CA GLY A 469 -21.75 8.98 16.66
C GLY A 469 -23.03 8.74 15.86
N LEU A 470 -23.17 7.60 15.15
CA LEU A 470 -24.35 7.30 14.32
C LEU A 470 -25.65 7.30 15.14
N LYS A 471 -26.65 8.03 14.68
CA LYS A 471 -27.99 8.10 15.31
C LYS A 471 -28.99 7.16 14.63
N LYS A 472 -28.73 6.72 13.40
CA LYS A 472 -29.53 5.73 12.66
C LYS A 472 -28.70 5.00 11.62
N GLY A 473 -29.22 3.85 11.14
CA GLY A 473 -28.69 3.12 10.01
C GLY A 473 -27.51 2.22 10.33
N ALA A 474 -26.84 1.78 9.27
CA ALA A 474 -25.66 0.92 9.32
C ALA A 474 -24.66 1.27 8.20
N LEU A 475 -23.38 1.12 8.49
CA LEU A 475 -22.26 1.20 7.54
C LEU A 475 -21.59 -0.16 7.45
N ALA A 476 -21.29 -0.62 6.23
CA ALA A 476 -20.63 -1.91 6.03
C ALA A 476 -19.61 -1.84 4.88
N THR A 477 -18.58 -2.68 4.99
CA THR A 477 -17.55 -2.80 3.96
C THR A 477 -16.96 -4.21 3.88
N THR A 478 -16.42 -4.57 2.70
CA THR A 478 -15.56 -5.73 2.49
C THR A 478 -14.07 -5.38 2.55
N VAL A 479 -13.72 -4.10 2.67
CA VAL A 479 -12.36 -3.66 2.94
C VAL A 479 -12.18 -3.60 4.45
N ALA A 480 -11.55 -4.63 5.01
CA ALA A 480 -11.36 -4.82 6.46
C ALA A 480 -10.05 -5.55 6.71
N HIS A 481 -9.05 -4.79 7.09
CA HIS A 481 -7.65 -5.27 7.20
C HIS A 481 -7.48 -6.41 8.21
N ASP A 482 -6.67 -7.46 7.89
CA ASP A 482 -6.13 -7.74 6.54
C ASP A 482 -6.91 -8.87 5.88
N ALA A 483 -7.72 -9.62 6.67
CA ALA A 483 -8.47 -10.78 6.17
C ALA A 483 -9.62 -10.41 5.23
N HIS A 484 -10.04 -9.15 5.20
CA HIS A 484 -11.12 -8.62 4.37
C HIS A 484 -12.45 -9.37 4.48
N ASN A 485 -12.79 -9.77 5.68
CA ASN A 485 -14.14 -10.21 6.01
C ASN A 485 -15.11 -9.02 5.94
N ILE A 486 -16.42 -9.28 5.84
CA ILE A 486 -17.39 -8.18 5.92
C ILE A 486 -17.40 -7.64 7.34
N ILE A 487 -17.17 -6.33 7.48
CA ILE A 487 -17.39 -5.64 8.74
C ILE A 487 -18.57 -4.69 8.62
N VAL A 488 -19.43 -4.67 9.64
CA VAL A 488 -20.64 -3.84 9.68
C VAL A 488 -20.84 -3.25 11.08
N VAL A 489 -21.12 -1.96 11.13
CA VAL A 489 -21.54 -1.24 12.34
C VAL A 489 -22.94 -0.69 12.13
N GLY A 490 -23.81 -0.74 13.16
CA GLY A 490 -25.17 -0.25 13.00
C GLY A 490 -25.93 -0.01 14.28
N THR A 491 -27.00 0.76 14.16
CA THR A 491 -27.94 1.09 15.22
C THR A 491 -29.04 0.06 15.40
N ASN A 492 -29.20 -0.86 14.41
CA ASN A 492 -30.20 -1.93 14.46
C ASN A 492 -29.82 -3.08 13.51
N ASP A 493 -30.29 -4.29 13.85
CA ASP A 493 -29.94 -5.54 13.14
C ASP A 493 -30.52 -5.60 11.72
N ARG A 494 -31.64 -4.92 11.45
CA ARG A 494 -32.29 -4.91 10.12
C ARG A 494 -31.43 -4.17 9.10
N ASP A 495 -30.94 -2.98 9.44
CA ASP A 495 -30.09 -2.19 8.56
C ASP A 495 -28.73 -2.85 8.35
N MET A 496 -28.16 -3.49 9.41
CA MET A 496 -26.95 -4.28 9.30
C MET A 496 -27.13 -5.45 8.32
N LEU A 497 -28.24 -6.20 8.39
CA LEU A 497 -28.53 -7.30 7.47
C LEU A 497 -28.67 -6.82 6.02
N VAL A 498 -29.39 -5.71 5.80
CA VAL A 498 -29.55 -5.14 4.45
C VAL A 498 -28.20 -4.71 3.88
N ALA A 499 -27.34 -4.10 4.70
CA ALA A 499 -26.00 -3.70 4.28
C ALA A 499 -25.14 -4.90 3.86
N VAL A 500 -25.10 -5.96 4.67
CA VAL A 500 -24.34 -7.20 4.37
C VAL A 500 -24.83 -7.88 3.09
N ARG A 501 -26.16 -8.03 2.92
CA ARG A 501 -26.74 -8.62 1.69
C ARG A 501 -26.48 -7.78 0.45
N THR A 502 -26.41 -6.46 0.60
CA THR A 502 -26.06 -5.56 -0.51
C THR A 502 -24.61 -5.76 -0.93
N LEU A 503 -23.68 -5.87 0.02
CA LEU A 503 -22.28 -6.19 -0.26
C LEU A 503 -22.13 -7.54 -0.99
N GLU A 504 -22.85 -8.57 -0.56
CA GLU A 504 -22.82 -9.88 -1.24
C GLU A 504 -23.33 -9.75 -2.69
N LYS A 505 -24.46 -9.07 -2.91
CA LYS A 505 -25.07 -8.90 -4.24
C LYS A 505 -24.15 -8.14 -5.22
N MET A 506 -23.44 -7.12 -4.75
CA MET A 506 -22.56 -6.31 -5.61
C MET A 506 -21.11 -6.83 -5.70
N GLY A 507 -20.79 -7.94 -5.03
CA GLY A 507 -19.46 -8.57 -5.07
C GLY A 507 -18.41 -7.89 -4.16
N GLY A 508 -18.87 -7.05 -3.23
CA GLY A 508 -18.05 -6.29 -2.27
C GLY A 508 -18.10 -4.79 -2.49
N GLY A 509 -17.57 -4.05 -1.55
CA GLY A 509 -17.53 -2.59 -1.58
C GLY A 509 -17.89 -1.92 -0.27
N TYR A 510 -18.44 -0.72 -0.36
CA TYR A 510 -18.94 0.09 0.74
C TYR A 510 -20.42 0.35 0.63
N VAL A 511 -21.15 0.28 1.74
CA VAL A 511 -22.61 0.47 1.78
C VAL A 511 -23.02 1.28 3.01
N ALA A 512 -23.94 2.20 2.81
CA ALA A 512 -24.66 2.92 3.85
C ALA A 512 -26.17 2.65 3.72
N VAL A 513 -26.79 2.15 4.79
CA VAL A 513 -28.20 1.73 4.85
C VAL A 513 -28.91 2.45 5.98
N ALA A 514 -30.13 2.91 5.77
CA ALA A 514 -31.01 3.39 6.82
C ALA A 514 -32.46 3.05 6.48
N ASP A 515 -33.26 2.77 7.51
CA ASP A 515 -34.69 2.47 7.40
C ASP A 515 -35.00 1.29 6.44
N GLY A 516 -34.06 0.31 6.39
CA GLY A 516 -34.14 -0.86 5.52
C GLY A 516 -33.86 -0.57 4.04
N LYS A 517 -33.33 0.61 3.69
CA LYS A 517 -33.04 1.02 2.30
C LYS A 517 -31.57 1.40 2.14
N VAL A 518 -30.99 0.99 1.02
CA VAL A 518 -29.64 1.42 0.63
C VAL A 518 -29.67 2.91 0.26
N ALA A 519 -28.98 3.73 1.02
CA ALA A 519 -28.88 5.18 0.80
C ALA A 519 -27.70 5.56 -0.11
N ALA A 520 -26.58 4.82 0.00
CA ALA A 520 -25.42 4.96 -0.87
C ALA A 520 -24.65 3.63 -0.93
N ALA A 521 -24.02 3.35 -2.05
CA ALA A 521 -23.15 2.19 -2.24
C ALA A 521 -22.04 2.49 -3.25
N LEU A 522 -20.88 1.83 -3.05
CA LEU A 522 -19.75 1.81 -3.98
C LEU A 522 -19.34 0.35 -4.18
N ALA A 523 -19.49 -0.17 -5.40
CA ALA A 523 -19.10 -1.53 -5.72
C ALA A 523 -17.58 -1.64 -5.93
N LEU A 524 -16.99 -2.68 -5.34
CA LEU A 524 -15.59 -3.07 -5.50
C LEU A 524 -15.51 -4.53 -5.95
N PRO A 525 -15.87 -4.83 -7.22
CA PRO A 525 -16.07 -6.22 -7.68
C PRO A 525 -14.75 -7.00 -7.85
N ILE A 526 -13.60 -6.32 -7.90
CA ILE A 526 -12.29 -6.96 -8.02
C ILE A 526 -11.85 -7.36 -6.62
N ALA A 527 -11.94 -8.63 -6.30
CA ALA A 527 -11.64 -9.24 -5.01
C ALA A 527 -12.47 -8.70 -3.82
N GLY A 528 -13.50 -7.87 -4.07
CA GLY A 528 -14.19 -7.12 -3.03
C GLY A 528 -13.36 -5.95 -2.47
N LEU A 529 -12.31 -5.53 -3.16
CA LEU A 529 -11.32 -4.53 -2.72
C LEU A 529 -11.18 -3.36 -3.69
N MET A 530 -11.26 -3.60 -4.99
CA MET A 530 -10.98 -2.62 -6.02
C MET A 530 -12.15 -2.46 -6.99
N SER A 531 -12.36 -1.23 -7.46
CA SER A 531 -13.35 -0.86 -8.45
C SER A 531 -12.82 -1.06 -9.88
N ASP A 532 -13.72 -1.40 -10.79
CA ASP A 532 -13.47 -1.40 -12.23
C ASP A 532 -13.84 -0.06 -12.91
N GLN A 533 -14.24 0.94 -12.09
CA GLN A 533 -14.65 2.26 -12.55
C GLN A 533 -13.48 3.26 -12.52
N PRO A 534 -13.56 4.35 -13.32
CA PRO A 534 -12.59 5.45 -13.25
C PRO A 534 -12.52 6.08 -11.85
N ALA A 535 -11.36 6.58 -11.45
CA ALA A 535 -11.13 7.18 -10.13
C ALA A 535 -12.13 8.28 -9.77
N ARG A 536 -12.52 9.12 -10.73
CA ARG A 536 -13.55 10.16 -10.51
C ARG A 536 -14.89 9.58 -10.08
N THR A 537 -15.30 8.45 -10.65
CA THR A 537 -16.54 7.75 -10.28
C THR A 537 -16.42 7.14 -8.88
N VAL A 538 -15.27 6.52 -8.56
CA VAL A 538 -14.99 5.95 -7.25
C VAL A 538 -15.04 7.03 -6.16
N VAL A 539 -14.35 8.14 -6.38
CA VAL A 539 -14.32 9.28 -5.45
C VAL A 539 -15.71 9.90 -5.27
N ALA A 540 -16.49 10.04 -6.34
CA ALA A 540 -17.87 10.52 -6.24
C ALA A 540 -18.77 9.57 -5.44
N GLY A 541 -18.55 8.26 -5.57
CA GLY A 541 -19.23 7.24 -4.77
C GLY A 541 -18.88 7.32 -3.29
N LEU A 542 -17.58 7.42 -2.97
CA LEU A 542 -17.10 7.61 -1.60
C LEU A 542 -17.67 8.88 -0.97
N LYS A 543 -17.64 10.01 -1.67
CA LYS A 543 -18.20 11.27 -1.19
C LYS A 543 -19.66 11.11 -0.76
N LYS A 544 -20.50 10.44 -1.57
CA LYS A 544 -21.91 10.17 -1.22
C LYS A 544 -22.05 9.32 0.04
N LEU A 545 -21.18 8.31 0.21
CA LEU A 545 -21.18 7.45 1.40
C LEU A 545 -20.82 8.25 2.66
N LEU A 546 -19.79 9.08 2.60
CA LEU A 546 -19.35 9.95 3.71
C LEU A 546 -20.44 10.96 4.08
N GLU A 547 -21.06 11.62 3.08
CA GLU A 547 -22.17 12.55 3.28
C GLU A 547 -23.36 11.88 4.00
N LYS A 548 -23.69 10.62 3.66
CA LYS A 548 -24.75 9.89 4.35
C LYS A 548 -24.38 9.56 5.79
N ALA A 549 -23.16 9.07 6.03
CA ALA A 549 -22.67 8.80 7.38
C ALA A 549 -22.72 10.06 8.26
N HIS A 550 -22.21 11.19 7.77
CA HIS A 550 -22.24 12.46 8.49
C HIS A 550 -23.69 12.96 8.73
N THR A 551 -24.57 12.85 7.72
CA THR A 551 -26.00 13.21 7.88
C THR A 551 -26.68 12.38 8.97
N TRP A 552 -26.20 11.18 9.23
CA TRP A 552 -26.72 10.31 10.30
C TRP A 552 -26.00 10.49 11.64
N GLY A 553 -25.16 11.52 11.78
CA GLY A 553 -24.50 11.91 13.03
C GLY A 553 -23.09 11.37 13.21
N CYS A 554 -22.52 10.67 12.25
CA CYS A 554 -21.13 10.26 12.31
C CYS A 554 -20.20 11.48 12.36
N ARG A 555 -19.22 11.45 13.29
CA ARG A 555 -18.26 12.56 13.49
C ARG A 555 -16.85 12.25 12.96
N LEU A 556 -16.63 11.03 12.50
CA LEU A 556 -15.36 10.60 11.94
C LEU A 556 -15.21 11.15 10.51
N ASP A 557 -14.03 11.64 10.17
CA ASP A 557 -13.74 12.16 8.82
C ASP A 557 -13.94 11.08 7.77
N ASN A 558 -13.42 9.87 8.01
CA ASN A 558 -13.65 8.71 7.16
C ASN A 558 -14.03 7.48 8.00
N PRO A 559 -15.35 7.29 8.27
CA PRO A 559 -15.83 6.18 9.08
C PRO A 559 -15.56 4.80 8.46
N PHE A 560 -15.38 4.71 7.14
CA PHE A 560 -15.10 3.44 6.47
C PHE A 560 -13.64 3.00 6.65
N ILE A 561 -12.68 3.91 6.61
CA ILE A 561 -11.29 3.61 6.97
C ILE A 561 -11.21 3.21 8.44
N THR A 562 -11.84 3.96 9.34
CA THR A 562 -11.90 3.58 10.76
C THR A 562 -12.48 2.18 10.94
N LEU A 563 -13.64 1.90 10.30
CA LEU A 563 -14.30 0.60 10.38
C LEU A 563 -13.39 -0.54 9.89
N SER A 564 -12.64 -0.30 8.81
CA SER A 564 -11.70 -1.26 8.21
C SER A 564 -10.60 -1.69 9.21
N PHE A 565 -10.00 -0.74 9.93
CA PHE A 565 -8.94 -1.01 10.91
C PHE A 565 -9.44 -1.59 12.24
N LEU A 566 -10.75 -1.59 12.52
CA LEU A 566 -11.28 -2.29 13.69
C LEU A 566 -11.16 -3.81 13.57
N ALA A 567 -10.98 -4.33 12.35
CA ALA A 567 -10.81 -5.76 12.08
C ALA A 567 -9.36 -6.24 12.13
N LEU A 568 -8.37 -5.35 12.33
CA LEU A 568 -6.94 -5.68 12.26
C LEU A 568 -6.38 -6.08 13.63
N PRO A 569 -6.19 -7.40 13.92
CA PRO A 569 -5.88 -7.89 15.25
C PRO A 569 -4.37 -7.83 15.60
N VAL A 570 -3.63 -6.91 14.98
CA VAL A 570 -2.20 -6.64 15.26
C VAL A 570 -1.95 -5.22 15.74
N ILE A 571 -3.00 -4.38 15.76
CA ILE A 571 -2.93 -3.00 16.28
C ILE A 571 -3.70 -2.89 17.61
N PRO A 572 -3.09 -2.40 18.73
CA PRO A 572 -3.72 -2.30 20.05
C PRO A 572 -4.97 -1.39 20.06
N GLU A 573 -5.82 -1.50 21.11
CA GLU A 573 -5.83 -2.51 22.19
C GLU A 573 -6.85 -3.61 21.94
N LEU A 574 -8.14 -3.24 21.63
CA LEU A 574 -9.28 -4.14 21.45
C LEU A 574 -9.76 -4.08 19.99
N LYS A 575 -9.77 -5.21 19.34
CA LYS A 575 -10.21 -5.37 17.94
C LYS A 575 -11.28 -6.44 17.83
N ILE A 576 -11.84 -6.62 16.60
CA ILE A 576 -12.86 -7.63 16.35
C ILE A 576 -12.59 -8.35 15.04
N THR A 577 -12.61 -9.69 15.07
CA THR A 577 -12.53 -10.54 13.86
C THR A 577 -13.81 -11.38 13.71
N ASP A 578 -13.89 -12.22 12.70
CA ASP A 578 -14.97 -13.20 12.55
C ASP A 578 -15.00 -14.24 13.69
N GLN A 579 -13.92 -14.31 14.51
CA GLN A 579 -13.84 -15.19 15.69
C GLN A 579 -14.26 -14.49 16.99
N GLY A 580 -14.53 -13.16 16.98
CA GLY A 580 -14.95 -12.38 18.15
C GLY A 580 -13.99 -11.24 18.47
N LEU A 581 -14.09 -10.74 19.72
CA LEU A 581 -13.21 -9.69 20.21
C LEU A 581 -11.81 -10.24 20.47
N ILE A 582 -10.79 -9.43 20.20
CA ILE A 582 -9.37 -9.77 20.37
C ILE A 582 -8.71 -8.72 21.25
N ASP A 583 -8.15 -9.16 22.38
CA ASP A 583 -7.19 -8.37 23.18
C ASP A 583 -5.83 -8.44 22.48
N VAL A 584 -5.48 -7.38 21.78
CA VAL A 584 -4.22 -7.36 21.00
C VAL A 584 -2.99 -7.27 21.91
N ASN A 585 -3.11 -6.61 23.07
CA ASN A 585 -1.99 -6.52 24.03
C ASN A 585 -1.58 -7.90 24.58
N ARG A 586 -2.56 -8.80 24.77
CA ARG A 586 -2.34 -10.18 25.22
C ARG A 586 -2.28 -11.18 24.09
N PHE A 587 -2.58 -10.73 22.86
CA PHE A 587 -2.63 -11.54 21.66
C PHE A 587 -3.53 -12.78 21.80
N GLN A 588 -4.77 -12.58 22.31
CA GLN A 588 -5.74 -13.65 22.57
C GLN A 588 -7.19 -13.21 22.40
N PRO A 589 -8.12 -14.15 22.11
CA PRO A 589 -9.55 -13.88 22.12
C PRO A 589 -10.03 -13.37 23.49
N MET A 590 -11.06 -12.51 23.47
CA MET A 590 -11.69 -11.94 24.65
C MET A 590 -13.21 -12.09 24.59
N GLY A 591 -13.85 -12.40 25.73
CA GLY A 591 -15.30 -12.40 25.86
C GLY A 591 -15.90 -11.00 25.72
N LEU A 592 -17.13 -10.91 25.19
CA LEU A 592 -17.85 -9.64 25.15
C LEU A 592 -18.20 -9.15 26.56
N PHE A 593 -18.64 -10.04 27.42
CA PHE A 593 -18.98 -9.70 28.80
C PHE A 593 -17.75 -9.83 29.71
N VAL A 594 -17.69 -8.94 30.70
CA VAL A 594 -16.63 -8.99 31.70
C VAL A 594 -16.98 -10.13 32.68
N GLU A 595 -16.05 -11.06 32.87
CA GLU A 595 -16.18 -12.09 33.90
C GLU A 595 -16.20 -11.44 35.30
N LYS A 596 -17.09 -11.95 36.16
CA LYS A 596 -17.25 -11.45 37.56
C LYS A 596 -16.03 -11.80 38.40
#